data_38a4cce2daff8913d67cb45fcc52e017
#
_entry.id   38a4cce2daff8913d67cb45fcc52e017
#
_cell.length_a   1.000
_cell.length_b   1.000
_cell.length_c   1.000
_cell.angle_alpha   90.00
_cell.angle_beta   90.00
_cell.angle_gamma   90.00
#
_symmetry.space_group_name_H-M   'P 1'
#
loop_
_entity.id
_entity.type
_entity.pdbx_description
1 polymer ?
#
loop_
_entity_poly.entity_id
_entity_poly.type
_entity_poly.pdbx_seq_one_letter_code
_entity_poly.pdbx_strand_id
1 'polypeptide(L)'
;MDYSLDQLIQEADKLPPIPQAAQKALALIRKPEASAVDLAQIIGTDQVLSAQVLRWANSAYYGMENRIITAQQAIVVLGMNTVQELIMTYSLSGPMNRAVPGYELQNGELWHHAVGTAIGAKLISRQRGLNIDEEAYFAGLLCDIGKLIFEKLLRETDTNQAEWKQHSFLEMERTKFGIDHAMLGAEIARRWQLPEELVAAIAHHHEPQLTGNRSILVATVHVADAAMMMLGIGVGVDGLRYPLQEEAIRLLGMTGEDLCHLVELIVEQLTKAKDLICLI
;
A
#
# COMPACT_ATOMS: atom_id res chain seq x y z
N MET A 1 27.68 -3.47 10.63
CA MET A 1 28.05 -2.74 9.40
C MET A 1 27.18 -1.49 9.38
N ASP A 2 27.80 -0.32 9.37
CA ASP A 2 27.02 0.92 9.27
C ASP A 2 26.70 1.15 7.79
N TYR A 3 25.46 0.94 7.42
CA TYR A 3 24.99 1.30 6.07
C TYR A 3 24.79 2.80 6.02
N SER A 4 25.40 3.47 5.03
CA SER A 4 25.08 4.86 4.76
C SER A 4 23.72 4.98 4.08
N LEU A 5 23.04 6.12 4.25
CA LEU A 5 21.79 6.42 3.55
C LEU A 5 21.93 6.21 2.03
N ASP A 6 23.07 6.59 1.45
CA ASP A 6 23.35 6.38 0.02
C ASP A 6 23.39 4.90 -0.38
N GLN A 7 23.88 4.03 0.49
CA GLN A 7 23.86 2.58 0.24
C GLN A 7 22.44 1.99 0.31
N LEU A 8 21.63 2.43 1.28
CA LEU A 8 20.22 2.07 1.36
C LEU A 8 19.45 2.50 0.12
N ILE A 9 19.73 3.70 -0.33
CA ILE A 9 19.17 4.27 -1.54
C ILE A 9 19.61 3.48 -2.79
N GLN A 10 20.87 3.03 -2.87
CA GLN A 10 21.34 2.17 -3.96
C GLN A 10 20.70 0.78 -3.95
N GLU A 11 20.39 0.23 -2.77
CA GLU A 11 19.59 -1.01 -2.69
C GLU A 11 18.15 -0.77 -3.19
N ALA A 12 17.57 0.41 -2.93
CA ALA A 12 16.27 0.80 -3.48
C ALA A 12 16.27 0.85 -5.02
N ASP A 13 17.40 1.25 -5.64
CA ASP A 13 17.55 1.24 -7.11
C ASP A 13 17.54 -0.18 -7.71
N LYS A 14 17.77 -1.20 -6.89
CA LYS A 14 17.71 -2.61 -7.29
C LYS A 14 16.29 -3.20 -7.22
N LEU A 15 15.35 -2.50 -6.57
CA LEU A 15 13.94 -2.89 -6.69
C LEU A 15 13.54 -2.83 -8.16
N PRO A 16 12.77 -3.80 -8.64
CA PRO A 16 12.23 -3.69 -9.98
C PRO A 16 11.47 -2.36 -10.07
N PRO A 17 11.76 -1.55 -11.08
CA PRO A 17 10.99 -0.33 -11.28
C PRO A 17 9.50 -0.71 -11.40
N ILE A 18 8.62 0.18 -10.96
CA ILE A 18 7.19 -0.01 -11.26
C ILE A 18 7.08 -0.29 -12.76
N PRO A 19 6.36 -1.35 -13.18
CA PRO A 19 6.20 -1.68 -14.58
C PRO A 19 5.80 -0.44 -15.40
N GLN A 20 6.34 -0.30 -16.59
CA GLN A 20 6.13 0.91 -17.41
C GLN A 20 4.64 1.24 -17.61
N ALA A 21 3.80 0.21 -17.70
CA ALA A 21 2.36 0.37 -17.80
C ALA A 21 1.77 1.07 -16.57
N ALA A 22 2.22 0.69 -15.36
CA ALA A 22 1.77 1.31 -14.11
C ALA A 22 2.28 2.75 -13.97
N GLN A 23 3.54 3.02 -14.35
CA GLN A 23 4.06 4.40 -14.38
C GLN A 23 3.24 5.30 -15.31
N LYS A 24 2.90 4.81 -16.50
CA LYS A 24 2.07 5.53 -17.46
C LYS A 24 0.64 5.73 -16.93
N ALA A 25 0.05 4.70 -16.29
CA ALA A 25 -1.28 4.79 -15.69
C ALA A 25 -1.32 5.83 -14.57
N LEU A 26 -0.30 5.85 -13.68
CA LEU A 26 -0.17 6.87 -12.64
C LEU A 26 -0.01 8.29 -13.22
N ALA A 27 0.75 8.43 -14.30
CA ALA A 27 0.92 9.73 -14.97
C ALA A 27 -0.39 10.27 -15.54
N LEU A 28 -1.37 9.41 -15.88
CA LEU A 28 -2.69 9.83 -16.35
C LEU A 28 -3.56 10.42 -15.24
N ILE A 29 -3.40 9.98 -13.98
CA ILE A 29 -4.16 10.54 -12.84
C ILE A 29 -3.99 12.06 -12.75
N ARG A 30 -2.81 12.56 -13.14
CA ARG A 30 -2.46 13.99 -13.08
C ARG A 30 -2.91 14.82 -14.29
N LYS A 31 -3.49 14.17 -15.31
CA LYS A 31 -3.91 14.85 -16.54
C LYS A 31 -5.41 15.06 -16.53
N PRO A 32 -5.90 16.31 -16.38
CA PRO A 32 -7.34 16.60 -16.39
C PRO A 32 -8.05 16.13 -17.66
N GLU A 33 -7.32 16.07 -18.78
CA GLU A 33 -7.81 15.61 -20.08
C GLU A 33 -7.63 14.11 -20.34
N ALA A 34 -7.13 13.34 -19.36
CA ALA A 34 -6.93 11.90 -19.53
C ALA A 34 -8.27 11.19 -19.85
N SER A 35 -8.24 10.36 -20.87
CA SER A 35 -9.42 9.64 -21.35
C SER A 35 -9.33 8.15 -21.08
N ALA A 36 -10.50 7.49 -21.09
CA ALA A 36 -10.59 6.03 -21.04
C ALA A 36 -9.82 5.35 -22.19
N VAL A 37 -9.71 6.03 -23.34
CA VAL A 37 -8.95 5.53 -24.50
C VAL A 37 -7.44 5.49 -24.21
N ASP A 38 -6.91 6.53 -23.55
CA ASP A 38 -5.49 6.59 -23.21
C ASP A 38 -5.12 5.47 -22.24
N LEU A 39 -5.96 5.22 -21.23
CA LEU A 39 -5.74 4.14 -20.28
C LEU A 39 -5.88 2.76 -20.95
N ALA A 40 -6.86 2.58 -21.84
CA ALA A 40 -7.02 1.34 -22.59
C ALA A 40 -5.82 1.04 -23.49
N GLN A 41 -5.22 2.06 -24.10
CA GLN A 41 -3.98 1.91 -24.87
C GLN A 41 -2.81 1.45 -24.00
N ILE A 42 -2.64 2.03 -22.82
CA ILE A 42 -1.60 1.61 -21.86
C ILE A 42 -1.76 0.13 -21.51
N ILE A 43 -2.98 -0.29 -21.12
CA ILE A 43 -3.28 -1.68 -20.80
C ILE A 43 -2.96 -2.58 -22.01
N GLY A 44 -3.33 -2.16 -23.21
CA GLY A 44 -3.12 -2.91 -24.45
C GLY A 44 -1.64 -3.11 -24.85
N THR A 45 -0.70 -2.34 -24.27
CA THR A 45 0.75 -2.53 -24.51
C THR A 45 1.32 -3.75 -23.78
N ASP A 46 0.60 -4.30 -22.79
CA ASP A 46 1.04 -5.44 -21.98
C ASP A 46 -0.07 -6.49 -21.96
N GLN A 47 0.18 -7.64 -22.60
CA GLN A 47 -0.80 -8.73 -22.70
C GLN A 47 -1.13 -9.34 -21.33
N VAL A 48 -0.15 -9.45 -20.43
CA VAL A 48 -0.35 -10.02 -19.11
C VAL A 48 -1.19 -9.07 -18.28
N LEU A 49 -0.87 -7.78 -18.27
CA LEU A 49 -1.65 -6.75 -17.61
C LEU A 49 -3.10 -6.71 -18.15
N SER A 50 -3.27 -6.78 -19.48
CA SER A 50 -4.59 -6.83 -20.09
C SER A 50 -5.42 -8.01 -19.58
N ALA A 51 -4.83 -9.21 -19.55
CA ALA A 51 -5.48 -10.40 -19.05
C ALA A 51 -5.86 -10.27 -17.56
N GLN A 52 -5.00 -9.71 -16.75
CA GLN A 52 -5.25 -9.51 -15.32
C GLN A 52 -6.33 -8.47 -15.05
N VAL A 53 -6.31 -7.34 -15.74
CA VAL A 53 -7.38 -6.33 -15.65
C VAL A 53 -8.74 -6.94 -15.99
N LEU A 54 -8.82 -7.74 -17.08
CA LEU A 54 -10.06 -8.41 -17.47
C LEU A 54 -10.50 -9.47 -16.44
N ARG A 55 -9.57 -10.25 -15.91
CA ARG A 55 -9.84 -11.25 -14.89
C ARG A 55 -10.42 -10.61 -13.64
N TRP A 56 -9.81 -9.53 -13.16
CA TRP A 56 -10.28 -8.80 -11.98
C TRP A 56 -11.61 -8.09 -12.22
N ALA A 57 -11.76 -7.43 -13.37
CA ALA A 57 -13.03 -6.83 -13.73
C ALA A 57 -14.21 -7.84 -13.73
N ASN A 58 -13.93 -9.12 -14.00
CA ASN A 58 -14.90 -10.20 -13.97
C ASN A 58 -14.95 -10.99 -12.66
N SER A 59 -14.22 -10.55 -11.63
CA SER A 59 -14.21 -11.21 -10.32
C SER A 59 -15.51 -10.99 -9.55
N ALA A 60 -15.77 -11.84 -8.59
CA ALA A 60 -16.91 -11.70 -7.68
C ALA A 60 -16.86 -10.39 -6.87
N TYR A 61 -15.67 -9.81 -6.70
CA TYR A 61 -15.48 -8.51 -6.02
C TYR A 61 -16.28 -7.38 -6.68
N TYR A 62 -16.29 -7.34 -8.03
CA TYR A 62 -17.02 -6.31 -8.78
C TYR A 62 -18.45 -6.73 -9.13
N GLY A 63 -18.80 -8.02 -9.04
CA GLY A 63 -20.15 -8.53 -9.17
C GLY A 63 -20.84 -8.23 -10.50
N MET A 64 -20.08 -8.20 -11.60
CA MET A 64 -20.62 -7.85 -12.92
C MET A 64 -21.60 -8.91 -13.44
N GLU A 65 -22.80 -8.50 -13.82
CA GLU A 65 -23.80 -9.39 -14.44
C GLU A 65 -23.36 -9.89 -15.83
N ASN A 66 -22.70 -9.03 -16.58
CA ASN A 66 -22.23 -9.34 -17.94
C ASN A 66 -20.71 -9.44 -17.97
N ARG A 67 -20.20 -10.41 -18.73
CA ARG A 67 -18.78 -10.63 -18.88
C ARG A 67 -18.11 -9.47 -19.62
N ILE A 68 -17.10 -8.88 -18.99
CA ILE A 68 -16.23 -7.85 -19.56
C ILE A 68 -15.15 -8.56 -20.41
N ILE A 69 -15.00 -8.17 -21.66
CA ILE A 69 -14.10 -8.82 -22.62
C ILE A 69 -13.02 -7.88 -23.19
N THR A 70 -13.11 -6.58 -22.93
CA THR A 70 -12.10 -5.59 -23.37
C THR A 70 -11.71 -4.67 -22.24
N ALA A 71 -10.46 -4.15 -22.28
CA ALA A 71 -9.98 -3.14 -21.34
C ALA A 71 -10.87 -1.87 -21.36
N GLN A 72 -11.32 -1.47 -22.54
CA GLN A 72 -12.21 -0.33 -22.69
C GLN A 72 -13.56 -0.55 -21.99
N GLN A 73 -14.14 -1.73 -22.09
CA GLN A 73 -15.34 -2.10 -21.33
C GLN A 73 -15.07 -2.07 -19.82
N ALA A 74 -13.93 -2.61 -19.36
CA ALA A 74 -13.55 -2.55 -17.95
C ALA A 74 -13.51 -1.10 -17.44
N ILE A 75 -12.90 -0.20 -18.20
CA ILE A 75 -12.80 1.22 -17.83
C ILE A 75 -14.19 1.89 -17.81
N VAL A 76 -15.05 1.59 -18.77
CA VAL A 76 -16.41 2.16 -18.83
C VAL A 76 -17.26 1.69 -17.66
N VAL A 77 -17.15 0.42 -17.28
CA VAL A 77 -17.99 -0.21 -16.25
C VAL A 77 -17.47 0.05 -14.84
N LEU A 78 -16.16 -0.09 -14.62
CA LEU A 78 -15.54 0.07 -13.31
C LEU A 78 -15.11 1.52 -13.02
N GLY A 79 -14.98 2.32 -14.05
CA GLY A 79 -14.38 3.65 -13.98
C GLY A 79 -12.85 3.62 -14.13
N MET A 80 -12.29 4.74 -14.57
CA MET A 80 -10.86 4.88 -14.85
C MET A 80 -10.02 4.68 -13.59
N ASN A 81 -10.43 5.27 -12.48
CA ASN A 81 -9.74 5.20 -11.19
C ASN A 81 -9.62 3.76 -10.67
N THR A 82 -10.71 3.00 -10.72
CA THR A 82 -10.69 1.57 -10.31
C THR A 82 -9.73 0.75 -11.16
N VAL A 83 -9.69 1.00 -12.47
CA VAL A 83 -8.75 0.29 -13.35
C VAL A 83 -7.31 0.69 -13.09
N GLN A 84 -7.03 1.94 -12.74
CA GLN A 84 -5.71 2.38 -12.29
C GLN A 84 -5.28 1.70 -10.99
N GLU A 85 -6.20 1.59 -10.01
CA GLU A 85 -5.95 0.81 -8.79
C GLU A 85 -5.58 -0.63 -9.10
N LEU A 86 -6.31 -1.29 -10.02
CA LEU A 86 -6.01 -2.65 -10.46
C LEU A 86 -4.62 -2.78 -11.10
N ILE A 87 -4.23 -1.82 -11.95
CA ILE A 87 -2.90 -1.79 -12.57
C ILE A 87 -1.81 -1.70 -11.50
N MET A 88 -1.98 -0.81 -10.52
CA MET A 88 -1.01 -0.65 -9.43
C MET A 88 -0.93 -1.88 -8.56
N THR A 89 -2.07 -2.41 -8.14
CA THR A 89 -2.17 -3.62 -7.34
C THR A 89 -1.44 -4.78 -8.03
N TYR A 90 -1.69 -5.01 -9.32
CA TYR A 90 -0.98 -6.03 -10.08
C TYR A 90 0.53 -5.78 -10.13
N SER A 91 0.92 -4.55 -10.39
CA SER A 91 2.34 -4.20 -10.58
C SER A 91 3.20 -4.41 -9.34
N LEU A 92 2.61 -4.27 -8.17
CA LEU A 92 3.28 -4.42 -6.87
C LEU A 92 3.17 -5.82 -6.28
N SER A 93 2.22 -6.61 -6.76
CA SER A 93 1.92 -7.93 -6.21
C SER A 93 3.12 -8.87 -6.23
N GLY A 94 3.84 -8.96 -7.33
CA GLY A 94 5.00 -9.84 -7.46
C GLY A 94 6.10 -9.59 -6.42
N PRO A 95 6.61 -8.36 -6.29
CA PRO A 95 7.59 -8.02 -5.26
C PRO A 95 7.07 -8.20 -3.83
N MET A 96 5.83 -7.81 -3.54
CA MET A 96 5.28 -7.80 -2.18
C MET A 96 4.71 -9.14 -1.72
N ASN A 97 4.44 -10.07 -2.63
CA ASN A 97 3.91 -11.40 -2.29
C ASN A 97 5.00 -12.39 -1.80
N ARG A 98 6.27 -12.00 -1.80
CA ARG A 98 7.37 -12.83 -1.31
C ARG A 98 7.38 -12.86 0.21
N ALA A 99 7.99 -13.90 0.78
CA ALA A 99 8.33 -13.88 2.19
C ALA A 99 9.29 -12.72 2.49
N VAL A 100 9.13 -12.11 3.64
CA VAL A 100 9.98 -11.04 4.16
C VAL A 100 10.57 -11.47 5.50
N PRO A 101 11.52 -12.46 5.48
CA PRO A 101 12.02 -13.11 6.70
C PRO A 101 12.64 -12.15 7.70
N GLY A 102 13.21 -11.02 7.24
CA GLY A 102 13.73 -9.97 8.12
C GLY A 102 12.66 -9.37 9.06
N TYR A 103 11.39 -9.48 8.70
CA TYR A 103 10.23 -9.08 9.50
C TYR A 103 9.43 -10.28 10.03
N GLU A 104 9.93 -11.51 9.84
CA GLU A 104 9.22 -12.76 10.14
C GLU A 104 7.88 -12.91 9.40
N LEU A 105 7.72 -12.25 8.25
CA LEU A 105 6.54 -12.35 7.41
C LEU A 105 6.67 -13.47 6.38
N GLN A 106 5.65 -14.33 6.29
CA GLN A 106 5.57 -15.41 5.33
C GLN A 106 5.15 -14.89 3.94
N ASN A 107 5.20 -15.79 2.94
CA ASN A 107 4.71 -15.46 1.59
C ASN A 107 3.28 -14.90 1.64
N GLY A 108 3.08 -13.75 1.01
CA GLY A 108 1.78 -13.10 0.90
C GLY A 108 1.37 -12.24 2.09
N GLU A 109 2.01 -12.33 3.25
CA GLU A 109 1.57 -11.58 4.44
C GLU A 109 1.75 -10.08 4.27
N LEU A 110 2.90 -9.61 3.76
CA LEU A 110 3.10 -8.20 3.43
C LEU A 110 2.12 -7.72 2.36
N TRP A 111 1.86 -8.58 1.37
CA TRP A 111 0.90 -8.28 0.30
C TRP A 111 -0.53 -8.14 0.83
N HIS A 112 -0.98 -9.08 1.66
CA HIS A 112 -2.32 -9.03 2.28
C HIS A 112 -2.48 -7.78 3.14
N HIS A 113 -1.43 -7.43 3.91
CA HIS A 113 -1.41 -6.21 4.71
C HIS A 113 -1.56 -4.97 3.82
N ALA A 114 -0.74 -4.84 2.80
CA ALA A 114 -0.75 -3.69 1.89
C ALA A 114 -2.11 -3.50 1.18
N VAL A 115 -2.69 -4.60 0.66
CA VAL A 115 -4.02 -4.53 0.02
C VAL A 115 -5.11 -4.19 1.04
N GLY A 116 -5.04 -4.77 2.24
CA GLY A 116 -6.00 -4.47 3.30
C GLY A 116 -5.91 -3.01 3.77
N THR A 117 -4.70 -2.48 3.94
CA THR A 117 -4.47 -1.07 4.28
C THR A 117 -5.00 -0.15 3.18
N ALA A 118 -4.77 -0.49 1.90
CA ALA A 118 -5.31 0.26 0.76
C ALA A 118 -6.84 0.30 0.76
N ILE A 119 -7.48 -0.86 0.94
CA ILE A 119 -8.95 -0.98 1.04
C ILE A 119 -9.46 -0.19 2.24
N GLY A 120 -8.84 -0.35 3.41
CA GLY A 120 -9.22 0.35 4.65
C GLY A 120 -9.12 1.86 4.49
N ALA A 121 -8.04 2.37 3.93
CA ALA A 121 -7.84 3.80 3.68
C ALA A 121 -8.91 4.36 2.73
N LYS A 122 -9.23 3.64 1.66
CA LYS A 122 -10.31 4.00 0.74
C LYS A 122 -11.69 3.99 1.41
N LEU A 123 -11.97 3.01 2.26
CA LEU A 123 -13.22 2.94 3.02
C LEU A 123 -13.36 4.14 3.97
N ILE A 124 -12.29 4.51 4.68
CA ILE A 124 -12.29 5.70 5.54
C ILE A 124 -12.61 6.95 4.71
N SER A 125 -11.92 7.14 3.56
CA SER A 125 -12.17 8.28 2.68
C SER A 125 -13.64 8.39 2.29
N ARG A 126 -14.24 7.29 1.86
CA ARG A 126 -15.66 7.23 1.45
C ARG A 126 -16.61 7.50 2.60
N GLN A 127 -16.42 6.82 3.74
CA GLN A 127 -17.30 6.99 4.91
C GLN A 127 -17.27 8.40 5.47
N ARG A 128 -16.13 9.08 5.36
CA ARG A 128 -15.94 10.46 5.86
C ARG A 128 -16.13 11.53 4.78
N GLY A 129 -16.41 11.15 3.52
CA GLY A 129 -16.60 12.09 2.41
C GLY A 129 -15.39 12.96 2.13
N LEU A 130 -14.17 12.38 2.26
CA LEU A 130 -12.92 13.13 2.15
C LEU A 130 -12.53 13.45 0.71
N ASN A 131 -13.09 12.72 -0.27
CA ASN A 131 -12.79 12.85 -1.71
C ASN A 131 -11.31 12.65 -2.07
N ILE A 132 -10.65 11.71 -1.38
CA ILE A 132 -9.25 11.30 -1.60
C ILE A 132 -9.14 9.78 -1.78
N ASP A 133 -10.15 9.14 -2.35
CA ASP A 133 -10.27 7.68 -2.42
C ASP A 133 -9.07 7.01 -3.10
N GLU A 134 -8.61 7.58 -4.22
CA GLU A 134 -7.51 7.07 -5.00
C GLU A 134 -6.18 7.28 -4.28
N GLU A 135 -5.94 8.48 -3.77
CA GLU A 135 -4.73 8.81 -3.01
C GLU A 135 -4.63 7.94 -1.76
N ALA A 136 -5.75 7.75 -1.06
CA ALA A 136 -5.82 6.90 0.12
C ALA A 136 -5.50 5.44 -0.22
N TYR A 137 -6.07 4.92 -1.32
CA TYR A 137 -5.78 3.57 -1.78
C TYR A 137 -4.30 3.39 -2.12
N PHE A 138 -3.71 4.29 -2.92
CA PHE A 138 -2.32 4.19 -3.33
C PHE A 138 -1.35 4.38 -2.16
N ALA A 139 -1.61 5.34 -1.29
CA ALA A 139 -0.78 5.56 -0.11
C ALA A 139 -0.81 4.35 0.83
N GLY A 140 -1.98 3.75 1.07
CA GLY A 140 -2.12 2.54 1.86
C GLY A 140 -1.45 1.31 1.23
N LEU A 141 -1.50 1.18 -0.11
CA LEU A 141 -0.84 0.09 -0.83
C LEU A 141 0.69 0.17 -0.75
N LEU A 142 1.23 1.37 -0.61
CA LEU A 142 2.67 1.65 -0.69
C LEU A 142 3.31 1.95 0.67
N CYS A 143 2.56 2.12 1.76
CA CYS A 143 3.11 2.58 3.04
C CYS A 143 4.28 1.74 3.53
N ASP A 144 4.23 0.44 3.29
CA ASP A 144 5.21 -0.56 3.72
C ASP A 144 6.22 -0.97 2.64
N ILE A 145 6.28 -0.29 1.50
CA ILE A 145 7.17 -0.68 0.39
C ILE A 145 8.65 -0.71 0.79
N GLY A 146 9.04 0.12 1.76
CA GLY A 146 10.40 0.16 2.29
C GLY A 146 10.84 -1.12 2.97
N LYS A 147 9.91 -1.93 3.49
CA LYS A 147 10.21 -3.22 4.10
C LYS A 147 10.91 -4.18 3.15
N LEU A 148 10.65 -4.07 1.84
CA LEU A 148 11.31 -4.89 0.81
C LEU A 148 12.82 -4.66 0.72
N ILE A 149 13.30 -3.46 1.05
CA ILE A 149 14.73 -3.14 1.08
C ILE A 149 15.34 -3.61 2.40
N PHE A 150 14.70 -3.25 3.51
CA PHE A 150 15.21 -3.62 4.83
C PHE A 150 15.24 -5.13 5.05
N GLU A 151 14.34 -5.89 4.41
CA GLU A 151 14.32 -7.36 4.51
C GLU A 151 15.71 -7.97 4.28
N LYS A 152 16.37 -7.55 3.18
CA LYS A 152 17.71 -8.04 2.84
C LYS A 152 18.74 -7.64 3.89
N LEU A 153 18.71 -6.39 4.33
CA LEU A 153 19.64 -5.83 5.29
C LEU A 153 19.49 -6.48 6.67
N LEU A 154 18.24 -6.69 7.08
CA LEU A 154 17.93 -7.35 8.35
C LEU A 154 18.39 -8.80 8.38
N ARG A 155 18.31 -9.54 7.27
CA ARG A 155 18.86 -10.91 7.17
C ARG A 155 20.39 -10.98 7.23
N GLU A 156 21.05 -9.96 6.65
CA GLU A 156 22.52 -9.90 6.65
C GLU A 156 23.10 -9.41 7.98
N THR A 157 22.26 -8.86 8.84
CA THR A 157 22.66 -8.37 10.16
C THR A 157 22.49 -9.50 11.16
N ASP A 158 23.55 -9.82 11.92
CA ASP A 158 23.49 -10.82 13.01
C ASP A 158 22.61 -10.25 14.14
N THR A 159 21.31 -10.49 14.03
CA THR A 159 20.31 -9.92 14.91
C THR A 159 19.98 -10.91 16.01
N ASN A 160 20.33 -10.55 17.25
CA ASN A 160 19.88 -11.28 18.40
C ASN A 160 18.36 -11.21 18.50
N GLN A 161 17.66 -12.30 18.15
CA GLN A 161 16.18 -12.37 18.18
C GLN A 161 15.58 -11.93 19.53
N ALA A 162 16.34 -12.02 20.62
CA ALA A 162 15.88 -11.56 21.94
C ALA A 162 15.76 -10.03 22.03
N GLU A 163 16.56 -9.26 21.29
CA GLU A 163 16.46 -7.79 21.23
C GLU A 163 15.26 -7.36 20.42
N TRP A 164 14.95 -8.05 19.33
CA TRP A 164 13.80 -7.75 18.48
C TRP A 164 12.46 -7.85 19.22
N LYS A 165 12.37 -8.78 20.17
CA LYS A 165 11.17 -8.95 20.97
C LYS A 165 10.91 -7.81 21.98
N GLN A 166 11.85 -6.90 22.15
CA GLN A 166 11.73 -5.79 23.11
C GLN A 166 11.44 -4.44 22.47
N HIS A 167 11.71 -4.27 21.16
CA HIS A 167 11.59 -3.03 20.42
C HIS A 167 10.65 -3.19 19.22
N SER A 168 10.09 -2.09 18.74
CA SER A 168 9.40 -2.06 17.45
C SER A 168 10.40 -2.13 16.29
N PHE A 169 9.95 -2.56 15.11
CA PHE A 169 10.81 -2.53 13.92
C PHE A 169 11.30 -1.10 13.62
N LEU A 170 10.47 -0.08 13.78
CA LEU A 170 10.89 1.32 13.62
C LEU A 170 12.07 1.69 14.48
N GLU A 171 12.03 1.34 15.78
CA GLU A 171 13.14 1.62 16.71
C GLU A 171 14.41 0.87 16.31
N MET A 172 14.27 -0.39 15.90
CA MET A 172 15.39 -1.22 15.45
C MET A 172 16.01 -0.71 14.16
N GLU A 173 15.19 -0.36 13.18
CA GLU A 173 15.61 0.19 11.89
C GLU A 173 16.36 1.52 12.10
N ARG A 174 15.76 2.45 12.85
CA ARG A 174 16.38 3.74 13.18
C ARG A 174 17.71 3.58 13.93
N THR A 175 17.76 2.64 14.89
CA THR A 175 18.97 2.40 15.68
C THR A 175 20.08 1.78 14.82
N LYS A 176 19.76 0.86 13.92
CA LYS A 176 20.76 0.13 13.13
C LYS A 176 21.15 0.84 11.84
N PHE A 177 20.20 1.51 11.21
CA PHE A 177 20.38 2.06 9.86
C PHE A 177 20.20 3.58 9.80
N GLY A 178 19.83 4.24 10.92
CA GLY A 178 19.59 5.68 10.98
C GLY A 178 18.31 6.15 10.31
N ILE A 179 17.53 5.23 9.72
CA ILE A 179 16.30 5.49 8.98
C ILE A 179 15.37 4.27 9.13
N ASP A 180 14.07 4.47 9.04
CA ASP A 180 13.08 3.39 9.07
C ASP A 180 12.47 3.07 7.68
N HIS A 181 11.66 2.00 7.62
CA HIS A 181 11.03 1.57 6.37
C HIS A 181 10.05 2.60 5.82
N ALA A 182 9.39 3.40 6.66
CA ALA A 182 8.47 4.44 6.21
C ALA A 182 9.22 5.55 5.48
N MET A 183 10.32 6.03 6.05
CA MET A 183 11.18 7.04 5.43
C MET A 183 11.86 6.51 4.17
N LEU A 184 12.33 5.26 4.16
CA LEU A 184 12.91 4.64 2.98
C LEU A 184 11.87 4.42 1.88
N GLY A 185 10.66 4.01 2.23
CA GLY A 185 9.51 3.90 1.32
C GLY A 185 9.16 5.24 0.67
N ALA A 186 9.20 6.32 1.45
CA ALA A 186 9.00 7.68 0.95
C ALA A 186 10.09 8.08 -0.07
N GLU A 187 11.35 7.71 0.16
CA GLU A 187 12.42 7.97 -0.80
C GLU A 187 12.23 7.18 -2.11
N ILE A 188 11.78 5.92 -2.02
CA ILE A 188 11.38 5.13 -3.20
C ILE A 188 10.25 5.84 -3.96
N ALA A 189 9.22 6.32 -3.25
CA ALA A 189 8.09 7.02 -3.83
C ALA A 189 8.51 8.32 -4.55
N ARG A 190 9.46 9.10 -4.00
CA ARG A 190 10.04 10.27 -4.66
C ARG A 190 10.76 9.91 -5.96
N ARG A 191 11.55 8.83 -5.95
CA ARG A 191 12.22 8.33 -7.15
C ARG A 191 11.26 7.88 -8.24
N TRP A 192 10.12 7.35 -7.82
CA TRP A 192 9.01 7.04 -8.71
C TRP A 192 8.20 8.27 -9.12
N GLN A 193 8.61 9.47 -8.67
CA GLN A 193 7.97 10.75 -8.95
C GLN A 193 6.50 10.79 -8.52
N LEU A 194 6.18 10.14 -7.40
CA LEU A 194 4.84 10.21 -6.83
C LEU A 194 4.56 11.60 -6.23
N PRO A 195 3.29 12.02 -6.11
CA PRO A 195 2.91 13.26 -5.43
C PRO A 195 3.46 13.37 -4.02
N GLU A 196 3.84 14.57 -3.60
CA GLU A 196 4.37 14.80 -2.25
C GLU A 196 3.37 14.42 -1.14
N GLU A 197 2.07 14.48 -1.41
CA GLU A 197 1.03 14.04 -0.48
C GLU A 197 1.11 12.51 -0.23
N LEU A 198 1.37 11.72 -1.28
CA LEU A 198 1.58 10.27 -1.16
C LEU A 198 2.91 9.99 -0.46
N VAL A 199 3.96 10.72 -0.82
CA VAL A 199 5.27 10.61 -0.17
C VAL A 199 5.16 10.89 1.33
N ALA A 200 4.45 11.95 1.72
CA ALA A 200 4.23 12.29 3.12
C ALA A 200 3.41 11.21 3.85
N ALA A 201 2.38 10.64 3.19
CA ALA A 201 1.59 9.57 3.77
C ALA A 201 2.42 8.32 4.02
N ILE A 202 3.29 7.94 3.09
CA ILE A 202 4.22 6.82 3.24
C ILE A 202 5.23 7.12 4.37
N ALA A 203 5.82 8.31 4.39
CA ALA A 203 6.85 8.69 5.38
C ALA A 203 6.34 8.68 6.82
N HIS A 204 5.09 9.03 7.03
CA HIS A 204 4.56 9.36 8.37
C HIS A 204 3.38 8.49 8.80
N HIS A 205 3.12 7.36 8.13
CA HIS A 205 1.96 6.53 8.45
C HIS A 205 2.00 5.95 9.88
N HIS A 206 3.17 5.80 10.50
CA HIS A 206 3.28 5.41 11.90
C HIS A 206 3.28 6.58 12.88
N GLU A 207 3.68 7.77 12.44
CA GLU A 207 3.83 8.97 13.28
C GLU A 207 3.14 10.19 12.64
N PRO A 208 1.80 10.16 12.47
CA PRO A 208 1.05 11.21 11.77
C PRO A 208 1.19 12.59 12.41
N GLN A 209 1.53 12.67 13.71
CA GLN A 209 1.77 13.93 14.41
C GLN A 209 2.97 14.71 13.88
N LEU A 210 3.92 14.07 13.19
CA LEU A 210 5.13 14.72 12.66
C LEU A 210 4.87 15.55 11.39
N THR A 211 3.70 15.46 10.78
CA THR A 211 3.41 16.15 9.51
C THR A 211 3.19 17.65 9.63
N GLY A 212 3.18 18.23 10.82
CA GLY A 212 3.04 19.68 11.06
C GLY A 212 1.72 20.31 10.57
N ASN A 213 1.27 19.95 9.41
CA ASN A 213 -0.01 20.27 8.79
C ASN A 213 -0.85 19.01 8.75
N ARG A 214 -1.55 18.69 9.80
CA ARG A 214 -2.51 17.60 10.00
C ARG A 214 -3.04 17.03 8.68
N SER A 215 -2.21 16.25 7.97
CA SER A 215 -2.60 15.70 6.68
C SER A 215 -3.68 14.64 6.89
N ILE A 216 -4.84 14.90 6.32
CA ILE A 216 -5.97 13.96 6.31
C ILE A 216 -5.55 12.62 5.69
N LEU A 217 -4.75 12.65 4.62
CA LEU A 217 -4.28 11.44 3.95
C LEU A 217 -3.37 10.60 4.87
N VAL A 218 -2.43 11.24 5.59
CA VAL A 218 -1.55 10.55 6.55
C VAL A 218 -2.36 9.90 7.66
N ALA A 219 -3.33 10.62 8.25
CA ALA A 219 -4.22 10.09 9.28
C ALA A 219 -5.07 8.91 8.75
N THR A 220 -5.54 9.01 7.51
CA THR A 220 -6.33 7.96 6.86
C THR A 220 -5.52 6.68 6.71
N VAL A 221 -4.29 6.77 6.22
CA VAL A 221 -3.39 5.61 6.08
C VAL A 221 -3.02 5.05 7.45
N HIS A 222 -2.68 5.90 8.42
CA HIS A 222 -2.36 5.49 9.79
C HIS A 222 -3.48 4.64 10.42
N VAL A 223 -4.72 5.11 10.33
CA VAL A 223 -5.86 4.39 10.91
C VAL A 223 -6.15 3.08 10.18
N ALA A 224 -5.99 3.06 8.84
CA ALA A 224 -6.16 1.85 8.05
C ALA A 224 -5.08 0.80 8.35
N ASP A 225 -3.82 1.22 8.46
CA ASP A 225 -2.69 0.38 8.87
C ASP A 225 -2.91 -0.22 10.26
N ALA A 226 -3.27 0.62 11.23
CA ALA A 226 -3.60 0.18 12.59
C ALA A 226 -4.76 -0.83 12.62
N ALA A 227 -5.77 -0.67 11.76
CA ALA A 227 -6.87 -1.62 11.64
C ALA A 227 -6.38 -2.99 11.13
N MET A 228 -5.45 -3.03 10.17
CA MET A 228 -4.82 -4.26 9.69
C MET A 228 -3.98 -4.93 10.78
N MET A 229 -3.24 -4.14 11.55
CA MET A 229 -2.49 -4.63 12.71
C MET A 229 -3.44 -5.25 13.76
N MET A 230 -4.59 -4.64 14.04
CA MET A 230 -5.61 -5.20 14.96
C MET A 230 -6.18 -6.53 14.47
N LEU A 231 -6.27 -6.73 13.15
CA LEU A 231 -6.68 -8.00 12.54
C LEU A 231 -5.59 -9.08 12.61
N GLY A 232 -4.37 -8.74 13.01
CA GLY A 232 -3.23 -9.66 13.03
C GLY A 232 -2.74 -10.03 11.63
N ILE A 233 -3.00 -9.22 10.61
CA ILE A 233 -2.62 -9.48 9.22
C ILE A 233 -1.33 -8.73 8.90
N GLY A 234 -0.28 -9.47 8.52
CA GLY A 234 1.03 -8.89 8.19
C GLY A 234 1.75 -8.27 9.38
N VAL A 235 1.42 -8.75 10.57
CA VAL A 235 2.05 -8.34 11.83
C VAL A 235 3.32 -9.16 12.02
N GLY A 236 4.46 -8.51 12.06
CA GLY A 236 5.74 -9.15 12.33
C GLY A 236 5.92 -9.53 13.82
N VAL A 237 7.14 -9.85 14.19
CA VAL A 237 7.50 -10.27 15.56
C VAL A 237 7.27 -9.18 16.61
N ASP A 238 7.24 -7.93 16.22
CA ASP A 238 7.00 -6.78 17.10
C ASP A 238 5.54 -6.58 17.49
N GLY A 239 4.64 -7.31 16.83
CA GLY A 239 3.23 -7.35 17.21
C GLY A 239 2.53 -5.99 17.12
N LEU A 240 1.65 -5.70 18.10
CA LEU A 240 0.86 -4.46 18.17
C LEU A 240 1.61 -3.33 18.89
N ARG A 241 2.88 -3.10 18.56
CA ARG A 241 3.69 -2.07 19.22
C ARG A 241 3.55 -0.67 18.62
N TYR A 242 2.76 -0.54 17.58
CA TYR A 242 2.45 0.75 16.97
C TYR A 242 1.14 1.28 17.55
N PRO A 243 1.19 2.30 18.42
CA PRO A 243 -0.02 2.81 19.04
C PRO A 243 -0.85 3.55 17.99
N LEU A 244 -2.14 3.23 17.96
CA LEU A 244 -3.10 4.04 17.21
C LEU A 244 -3.15 5.45 17.84
N GLN A 245 -2.83 6.46 17.04
CA GLN A 245 -2.76 7.83 17.50
C GLN A 245 -4.17 8.43 17.63
N GLU A 246 -4.54 8.86 18.83
CA GLU A 246 -5.86 9.46 19.09
C GLU A 246 -6.10 10.71 18.23
N GLU A 247 -5.03 11.43 17.91
CA GLU A 247 -5.12 12.63 17.10
C GLU A 247 -5.57 12.31 15.66
N ALA A 248 -5.12 11.18 15.08
CA ALA A 248 -5.57 10.73 13.76
C ALA A 248 -7.07 10.37 13.78
N ILE A 249 -7.51 9.65 14.79
CA ILE A 249 -8.93 9.31 15.00
C ILE A 249 -9.77 10.59 15.10
N ARG A 250 -9.33 11.56 15.90
CA ARG A 250 -10.01 12.84 16.11
C ARG A 250 -10.04 13.67 14.82
N LEU A 251 -8.94 13.70 14.07
CA LEU A 251 -8.85 14.44 12.81
C LEU A 251 -9.83 13.91 11.76
N LEU A 252 -10.03 12.59 11.73
CA LEU A 252 -10.98 11.92 10.83
C LEU A 252 -12.43 11.96 11.38
N GLY A 253 -12.64 12.49 12.57
CA GLY A 253 -13.96 12.49 13.22
C GLY A 253 -14.48 11.07 13.48
N MET A 254 -13.60 10.10 13.71
CA MET A 254 -13.95 8.71 13.97
C MET A 254 -14.17 8.46 15.47
N THR A 255 -15.01 7.48 15.77
CA THR A 255 -15.23 6.94 17.11
C THR A 255 -14.67 5.52 17.20
N GLY A 256 -14.67 4.93 18.40
CA GLY A 256 -14.33 3.52 18.57
C GLY A 256 -15.29 2.58 17.82
N GLU A 257 -16.58 2.94 17.72
CA GLU A 257 -17.58 2.16 16.96
C GLU A 257 -17.27 2.22 15.46
N ASP A 258 -16.90 3.39 14.93
CA ASP A 258 -16.47 3.54 13.52
C ASP A 258 -15.24 2.67 13.23
N LEU A 259 -14.29 2.58 14.15
CA LEU A 259 -13.11 1.74 13.99
C LEU A 259 -13.47 0.25 13.98
N CYS A 260 -14.34 -0.21 14.88
CA CYS A 260 -14.82 -1.58 14.86
C CYS A 260 -15.53 -1.91 13.55
N HIS A 261 -16.40 -1.00 13.10
CA HIS A 261 -17.11 -1.18 11.83
C HIS A 261 -16.14 -1.16 10.62
N LEU A 262 -15.12 -0.33 10.64
CA LEU A 262 -14.07 -0.33 9.62
C LEU A 262 -13.37 -1.70 9.53
N VAL A 263 -13.00 -2.28 10.67
CA VAL A 263 -12.36 -3.61 10.73
C VAL A 263 -13.27 -4.69 10.12
N GLU A 264 -14.57 -4.68 10.45
CA GLU A 264 -15.54 -5.60 9.85
C GLU A 264 -15.63 -5.46 8.33
N LEU A 265 -15.70 -4.22 7.84
CA LEU A 265 -15.76 -3.94 6.41
C LEU A 265 -14.47 -4.35 5.68
N ILE A 266 -13.30 -4.14 6.28
CA ILE A 266 -12.03 -4.60 5.72
C ILE A 266 -12.06 -6.12 5.54
N VAL A 267 -12.47 -6.88 6.56
CA VAL A 267 -12.58 -8.35 6.47
C VAL A 267 -13.53 -8.78 5.37
N GLU A 268 -14.70 -8.12 5.26
CA GLU A 268 -15.66 -8.39 4.20
C GLU A 268 -15.06 -8.15 2.81
N GLN A 269 -14.41 -6.99 2.62
CA GLN A 269 -13.81 -6.63 1.34
C GLN A 269 -12.62 -7.53 0.99
N LEU A 270 -11.76 -7.89 1.93
CA LEU A 270 -10.66 -8.84 1.72
C LEU A 270 -11.18 -10.22 1.35
N THR A 271 -12.28 -10.66 1.96
CA THR A 271 -12.93 -11.93 1.62
C THR A 271 -13.45 -11.92 0.17
N LYS A 272 -14.08 -10.83 -0.25
CA LYS A 272 -14.53 -10.64 -1.65
C LYS A 272 -13.35 -10.50 -2.61
N ALA A 273 -12.28 -9.85 -2.17
CA ALA A 273 -11.06 -9.64 -2.95
C ALA A 273 -10.12 -10.87 -2.93
N LYS A 274 -10.50 -11.98 -2.29
CA LYS A 274 -9.64 -13.17 -2.19
C LYS A 274 -9.11 -13.63 -3.55
N ASP A 275 -9.95 -13.59 -4.58
CA ASP A 275 -9.54 -13.92 -5.93
C ASP A 275 -8.54 -12.91 -6.52
N LEU A 276 -8.55 -11.66 -6.09
CA LEU A 276 -7.59 -10.62 -6.47
C LEU A 276 -6.25 -10.81 -5.74
N ILE A 277 -6.30 -11.28 -4.51
CA ILE A 277 -5.15 -11.42 -3.62
C ILE A 277 -4.41 -12.73 -3.86
N CYS A 278 -5.17 -13.84 -4.09
CA CYS A 278 -4.60 -15.19 -4.28
C CYS A 278 -4.22 -15.52 -5.73
N LEU A 279 -4.33 -14.59 -6.66
CA LEU A 279 -4.13 -14.80 -8.10
C LEU A 279 -2.68 -14.69 -8.58
N ILE A 280 -1.73 -14.66 -7.65
CA ILE A 280 -0.31 -14.52 -7.97
C ILE A 280 0.48 -15.74 -7.47
#